data_ace8555f62d4b6302eaed67b697dae71
#
_entry.id   ace8555f62d4b6302eaed67b697dae71
#
_cell.length_a   1.000
_cell.length_b   1.000
_cell.length_c   1.000
_cell.angle_alpha   90.00
_cell.angle_beta   90.00
_cell.angle_gamma   90.00
#
_symmetry.space_group_name_H-M   'P 1'
#
loop_
_entity.id
_entity.type
_entity.pdbx_description
1 polymer ?
#
loop_
_entity_poly.entity_id
_entity_poly.type
_entity_poly.pdbx_seq_one_letter_code
_entity_poly.pdbx_strand_id
1 'polypeptide(L)'
;MMHKIAHQLSECDCWFTPYYTDGLLAVLERNSLIDFTVAGQKVQHRVLDYCKSHELPIDHRGTARLYDLIVTCSDLFIPKNVRRSKIVLVQEGMTDPENFAYYLVKYLGLPRYLASTSTTGLSDAYV
;
A
#
# COMPACT_ATOMS: atom_id res chain seq x y z
N MET A 1 -6.70 -6.58 9.68
CA MET A 1 -7.37 -5.26 9.65
C MET A 1 -8.15 -5.07 8.37
N MET A 2 -7.56 -4.98 7.19
CA MET A 2 -8.24 -4.67 5.91
C MET A 2 -9.44 -5.58 5.61
N HIS A 3 -9.35 -6.89 5.88
CA HIS A 3 -10.48 -7.81 5.71
C HIS A 3 -11.70 -7.44 6.57
N LYS A 4 -11.48 -7.01 7.83
CA LYS A 4 -12.57 -6.54 8.71
C LYS A 4 -13.21 -5.26 8.19
N ILE A 5 -12.42 -4.35 7.62
CA ILE A 5 -12.94 -3.12 7.00
C ILE A 5 -13.80 -3.47 5.78
N ALA A 6 -13.29 -4.31 4.89
CA ALA A 6 -14.03 -4.75 3.71
C ALA A 6 -15.37 -5.43 4.08
N HIS A 7 -15.39 -6.21 5.16
CA HIS A 7 -16.62 -6.84 5.64
C HIS A 7 -17.68 -5.83 6.11
N GLN A 8 -17.27 -4.64 6.57
CA GLN A 8 -18.20 -3.57 6.93
C GLN A 8 -18.73 -2.80 5.71
N LEU A 9 -18.04 -2.91 4.57
CA LEU A 9 -18.39 -2.25 3.31
C LEU A 9 -19.18 -3.22 2.41
N SER A 10 -20.26 -3.78 2.93
CA SER A 10 -21.06 -4.81 2.23
C SER A 10 -21.68 -4.35 0.90
N GLU A 11 -21.82 -3.05 0.71
CA GLU A 11 -22.33 -2.46 -0.55
C GLU A 11 -21.23 -2.20 -1.59
N CYS A 12 -19.96 -2.47 -1.25
CA CYS A 12 -18.81 -2.22 -2.10
C CYS A 12 -18.25 -3.52 -2.66
N ASP A 13 -17.82 -3.50 -3.92
CA ASP A 13 -17.08 -4.60 -4.54
C ASP A 13 -15.60 -4.49 -4.14
N CYS A 14 -15.23 -5.14 -3.04
CA CYS A 14 -13.90 -5.05 -2.44
C CYS A 14 -12.93 -6.08 -3.02
N TRP A 15 -11.78 -5.62 -3.50
CA TRP A 15 -10.70 -6.44 -4.03
C TRP A 15 -9.44 -6.26 -3.21
N PHE A 16 -8.70 -7.34 -3.01
CA PHE A 16 -7.48 -7.34 -2.20
C PHE A 16 -6.25 -7.42 -3.09
N THR A 17 -5.28 -6.57 -2.80
CA THR A 17 -4.01 -6.55 -3.50
C THR A 17 -2.88 -6.65 -2.47
N PRO A 18 -1.97 -7.64 -2.57
CA PRO A 18 -0.75 -7.62 -1.78
C PRO A 18 0.11 -6.41 -2.20
N TYR A 19 0.94 -5.90 -1.30
CA TYR A 19 1.89 -4.88 -1.69
C TYR A 19 2.77 -5.37 -2.83
N TYR A 20 2.96 -4.51 -3.83
CA TYR A 20 3.87 -4.75 -4.94
C TYR A 20 4.64 -3.47 -5.25
N THR A 21 5.79 -3.63 -5.85
CA THR A 21 6.67 -2.52 -6.22
C THR A 21 6.65 -2.29 -7.72
N ASP A 22 6.96 -1.05 -8.13
CA ASP A 22 7.15 -0.69 -9.52
C ASP A 22 8.52 -0.01 -9.74
N GLY A 23 8.96 0.10 -10.98
CA GLY A 23 10.19 0.78 -11.34
C GLY A 23 11.44 0.15 -10.71
N LEU A 24 12.30 0.98 -10.12
CA LEU A 24 13.57 0.54 -9.52
C LEU A 24 13.35 -0.41 -8.33
N LEU A 25 12.29 -0.18 -7.53
CA LEU A 25 11.98 -1.03 -6.39
C LEU A 25 11.60 -2.46 -6.82
N ALA A 26 10.97 -2.63 -7.98
CA ALA A 26 10.67 -3.96 -8.53
C ALA A 26 11.95 -4.74 -8.87
N VAL A 27 13.03 -4.06 -9.27
CA VAL A 27 14.34 -4.69 -9.50
C VAL A 27 14.97 -5.11 -8.18
N LEU A 28 14.87 -4.29 -7.14
CA LEU A 28 15.37 -4.62 -5.80
C LEU A 28 14.59 -5.79 -5.18
N GLU A 29 13.27 -5.82 -5.37
CA GLU A 29 12.41 -6.94 -4.95
C GLU A 29 12.82 -8.25 -5.65
N ARG A 30 13.02 -8.22 -6.96
CA ARG A 30 13.45 -9.39 -7.76
C ARG A 30 14.80 -9.95 -7.30
N ASN A 31 15.69 -9.11 -6.78
CA ASN A 31 17.00 -9.51 -6.25
C ASN A 31 16.97 -9.81 -4.73
N SER A 32 15.79 -9.93 -4.13
CA SER A 32 15.60 -10.21 -2.69
C SER A 32 16.26 -9.19 -1.75
N LEU A 33 16.62 -8.00 -2.24
CA LEU A 33 17.29 -6.97 -1.44
C LEU A 33 16.36 -6.27 -0.45
N ILE A 34 15.03 -6.41 -0.65
CA ILE A 34 14.00 -5.80 0.21
C ILE A 34 13.09 -6.84 0.89
N ASP A 35 13.53 -8.10 0.98
CA ASP A 35 12.73 -9.20 1.57
C ASP A 35 12.42 -8.99 3.06
N PHE A 36 13.17 -8.13 3.75
CA PHE A 36 12.91 -7.76 5.14
C PHE A 36 11.85 -6.66 5.30
N THR A 37 11.32 -6.12 4.21
CA THR A 37 10.29 -5.07 4.23
C THR A 37 8.89 -5.64 3.97
N VAL A 38 7.86 -4.82 4.15
CA VAL A 38 6.47 -5.17 3.84
C VAL A 38 6.22 -5.46 2.35
N ALA A 39 7.11 -4.99 1.47
CA ALA A 39 7.08 -5.25 0.03
C ALA A 39 7.85 -6.54 -0.35
N GLY A 40 8.47 -7.22 0.60
CA GLY A 40 9.23 -8.45 0.35
C GLY A 40 8.36 -9.64 -0.02
N GLN A 41 8.91 -10.57 -0.79
CA GLN A 41 8.19 -11.75 -1.31
C GLN A 41 7.56 -12.61 -0.21
N LYS A 42 8.22 -12.77 0.93
CA LYS A 42 7.70 -13.56 2.06
C LYS A 42 6.39 -12.99 2.62
N VAL A 43 6.29 -11.65 2.70
CA VAL A 43 5.08 -10.98 3.17
C VAL A 43 3.97 -11.10 2.14
N GLN A 44 4.29 -10.92 0.85
CA GLN A 44 3.34 -11.10 -0.24
C GLN A 44 2.75 -12.51 -0.26
N HIS A 45 3.57 -13.56 -0.13
CA HIS A 45 3.07 -14.94 -0.07
C HIS A 45 2.11 -15.16 1.09
N ARG A 46 2.44 -14.67 2.29
CA ARG A 46 1.54 -14.78 3.47
C ARG A 46 0.20 -14.07 3.24
N VAL A 47 0.22 -12.89 2.62
CA VAL A 47 -1.01 -12.15 2.29
C VAL A 47 -1.84 -12.92 1.28
N LEU A 48 -1.22 -13.49 0.24
CA LEU A 48 -1.89 -14.29 -0.77
C LEU A 48 -2.50 -15.56 -0.18
N ASP A 49 -1.77 -16.27 0.69
CA ASP A 49 -2.26 -17.47 1.36
C ASP A 49 -3.44 -17.13 2.27
N TYR A 50 -3.37 -16.00 2.99
CA TYR A 50 -4.49 -15.50 3.80
C TYR A 50 -5.72 -15.21 2.93
N CYS A 51 -5.54 -14.48 1.82
CA CYS A 51 -6.65 -14.17 0.93
C CYS A 51 -7.28 -15.42 0.33
N LYS A 52 -6.48 -16.41 -0.07
CA LYS A 52 -6.95 -17.69 -0.59
C LYS A 52 -7.73 -18.49 0.46
N SER A 53 -7.20 -18.58 1.70
CA SER A 53 -7.84 -19.31 2.78
C SER A 53 -9.18 -18.71 3.22
N HIS A 54 -9.43 -17.44 2.92
CA HIS A 54 -10.67 -16.74 3.23
C HIS A 54 -11.52 -16.46 1.97
N GLU A 55 -11.16 -17.07 0.82
CA GLU A 55 -11.87 -16.91 -0.45
C GLU A 55 -12.07 -15.45 -0.89
N LEU A 56 -11.09 -14.57 -0.54
CA LEU A 56 -11.14 -13.17 -0.86
C LEU A 56 -10.74 -12.93 -2.33
N PRO A 57 -11.44 -12.06 -3.07
CA PRO A 57 -11.08 -11.73 -4.44
C PRO A 57 -9.74 -11.00 -4.49
N ILE A 58 -8.81 -11.49 -5.32
CA ILE A 58 -7.46 -10.98 -5.43
C ILE A 58 -7.23 -10.31 -6.78
N ASP A 59 -6.74 -9.08 -6.77
CA ASP A 59 -6.10 -8.44 -7.92
C ASP A 59 -4.62 -8.22 -7.62
N HIS A 60 -3.75 -9.03 -8.21
CA HIS A 60 -2.32 -9.06 -7.87
C HIS A 60 -1.59 -7.73 -8.04
N ARG A 61 -2.06 -6.84 -8.90
CA ARG A 61 -1.43 -5.54 -9.17
C ARG A 61 -2.40 -4.36 -9.24
N GLY A 62 -3.62 -4.55 -8.81
CA GLY A 62 -4.64 -3.50 -8.92
C GLY A 62 -4.86 -3.04 -10.37
N THR A 63 -4.73 -3.95 -11.34
CA THR A 63 -4.83 -3.65 -12.78
C THR A 63 -6.02 -4.28 -13.45
N ALA A 64 -6.72 -5.18 -12.77
CA ALA A 64 -7.88 -5.88 -13.34
C ALA A 64 -9.06 -4.94 -13.59
N ARG A 65 -9.14 -3.85 -12.83
CA ARG A 65 -10.24 -2.88 -12.88
C ARG A 65 -9.76 -1.44 -12.63
N LEU A 66 -10.64 -0.48 -12.86
CA LEU A 66 -10.51 0.87 -12.34
C LEU A 66 -11.17 0.91 -10.96
N TYR A 67 -10.46 1.42 -9.98
CA TYR A 67 -10.91 1.50 -8.60
C TYR A 67 -11.22 2.95 -8.24
N ASP A 68 -12.39 3.18 -7.64
CA ASP A 68 -12.81 4.51 -7.16
C ASP A 68 -12.06 4.90 -5.89
N LEU A 69 -11.78 3.89 -5.04
CA LEU A 69 -11.18 4.07 -3.73
C LEU A 69 -10.12 3.01 -3.45
N ILE A 70 -8.99 3.44 -2.92
CA ILE A 70 -7.93 2.59 -2.41
C ILE A 70 -7.86 2.75 -0.90
N VAL A 71 -7.95 1.65 -0.16
CA VAL A 71 -7.74 1.64 1.29
C VAL A 71 -6.41 0.92 1.57
N THR A 72 -5.50 1.58 2.24
CA THR A 72 -4.16 1.06 2.52
C THR A 72 -3.74 1.30 3.96
N CYS A 73 -2.84 0.50 4.49
CA CYS A 73 -2.21 0.74 5.79
C CYS A 73 -0.84 1.45 5.70
N SER A 74 -0.35 1.70 4.48
CA SER A 74 0.84 2.53 4.26
C SER A 74 0.77 3.16 2.88
N ASP A 75 1.09 4.43 2.77
CA ASP A 75 1.16 5.17 1.52
C ASP A 75 2.59 5.28 0.95
N LEU A 76 3.58 4.65 1.60
CA LEU A 76 4.96 4.62 1.12
C LEU A 76 5.11 3.92 -0.24
N PHE A 77 4.33 2.86 -0.45
CA PHE A 77 4.40 2.01 -1.65
C PHE A 77 3.08 2.01 -2.42
N ILE A 78 2.69 3.17 -2.95
CA ILE A 78 1.52 3.26 -3.81
C ILE A 78 1.97 3.21 -5.27
N PRO A 79 1.62 2.13 -5.99
CA PRO A 79 1.98 1.99 -7.39
C PRO A 79 1.35 3.05 -8.28
N LYS A 80 2.01 3.34 -9.41
CA LYS A 80 1.59 4.42 -10.32
C LYS A 80 0.20 4.23 -10.91
N ASN A 81 -0.20 3.00 -11.18
CA ASN A 81 -1.48 2.68 -11.79
C ASN A 81 -2.69 3.01 -10.90
N VAL A 82 -2.52 2.98 -9.57
CA VAL A 82 -3.61 3.25 -8.62
C VAL A 82 -3.59 4.68 -8.04
N ARG A 83 -2.59 5.49 -8.38
CA ARG A 83 -2.45 6.88 -7.85
C ARG A 83 -3.55 7.84 -8.30
N ARG A 84 -4.35 7.47 -9.30
CA ARG A 84 -5.46 8.30 -9.79
C ARG A 84 -6.74 8.11 -8.99
N SER A 85 -6.83 7.03 -8.22
CA SER A 85 -7.95 6.74 -7.32
C SER A 85 -7.81 7.54 -6.03
N LYS A 86 -8.92 7.77 -5.33
CA LYS A 86 -8.87 8.33 -3.97
C LYS A 86 -8.18 7.36 -3.03
N ILE A 87 -7.34 7.86 -2.14
CA ILE A 87 -6.54 7.05 -1.23
C ILE A 87 -6.93 7.35 0.21
N VAL A 88 -7.36 6.33 0.94
CA VAL A 88 -7.61 6.39 2.38
C VAL A 88 -6.54 5.58 3.09
N LEU A 89 -5.80 6.23 3.97
CA LEU A 89 -4.82 5.58 4.84
C LEU A 89 -5.48 5.23 6.17
N VAL A 90 -5.51 3.94 6.48
CA VAL A 90 -5.92 3.44 7.79
C VAL A 90 -4.67 3.03 8.55
N GLN A 91 -4.28 3.86 9.52
CA GLN A 91 -3.03 3.68 10.25
C GLN A 91 -3.24 2.90 11.54
N GLU A 92 -2.38 1.91 11.77
CA GLU A 92 -2.28 1.21 13.05
C GLU A 92 -1.17 1.84 13.89
N GLY A 93 -1.54 2.46 15.01
CA GLY A 93 -0.59 2.99 15.98
C GLY A 93 -0.31 4.49 15.87
N MET A 94 0.78 4.93 16.50
CA MET A 94 1.17 6.34 16.52
C MET A 94 1.81 6.74 15.19
N THR A 95 1.53 7.96 14.75
CA THR A 95 2.21 8.57 13.61
C THR A 95 3.67 8.83 13.95
N ASP A 96 4.57 8.46 13.05
CA ASP A 96 5.97 8.87 13.19
C ASP A 96 6.09 10.40 13.10
N PRO A 97 6.97 11.02 13.91
CA PRO A 97 7.17 12.46 13.84
C PRO A 97 7.69 12.87 12.46
N GLU A 98 7.19 13.98 11.95
CA GLU A 98 7.66 14.57 10.71
C GLU A 98 9.16 14.91 10.82
N ASN A 99 9.94 14.43 9.87
CA ASN A 99 11.37 14.69 9.80
C ASN A 99 11.74 15.44 8.51
N PHE A 100 13.00 15.82 8.38
CA PHE A 100 13.48 16.55 7.21
C PHE A 100 13.24 15.78 5.90
N ALA A 101 13.40 14.46 5.90
CA ALA A 101 13.16 13.62 4.74
C ALA A 101 11.67 13.63 4.32
N TYR A 102 10.73 13.67 5.27
CA TYR A 102 9.31 13.85 5.02
C TYR A 102 9.03 15.15 4.24
N TYR A 103 9.62 16.27 4.69
CA TYR A 103 9.43 17.56 4.00
C TYR A 103 10.04 17.58 2.60
N LEU A 104 11.20 16.94 2.40
CA LEU A 104 11.79 16.81 1.05
C LEU A 104 10.88 16.00 0.11
N VAL A 105 10.31 14.89 0.57
CA VAL A 105 9.36 14.11 -0.23
C VAL A 105 8.12 14.94 -0.55
N LYS A 106 7.56 15.65 0.44
CA LYS A 106 6.33 16.42 0.30
C LYS A 106 6.47 17.60 -0.67
N TYR A 107 7.56 18.39 -0.56
CA TYR A 107 7.72 19.64 -1.30
C TYR A 107 8.49 19.50 -2.61
N LEU A 108 9.41 18.54 -2.71
CA LEU A 108 10.22 18.32 -3.91
C LEU A 108 9.70 17.19 -4.81
N GLY A 109 8.60 16.53 -4.41
CA GLY A 109 8.02 15.43 -5.18
C GLY A 109 8.93 14.20 -5.30
N LEU A 110 9.83 14.00 -4.32
CA LEU A 110 10.73 12.86 -4.29
C LEU A 110 9.94 11.55 -4.05
N PRO A 111 10.53 10.39 -4.38
CA PRO A 111 9.88 9.10 -4.13
C PRO A 111 9.47 8.93 -2.66
N ARG A 112 8.23 8.51 -2.42
CA ARG A 112 7.60 8.41 -1.09
C ARG A 112 8.39 7.55 -0.10
N TYR A 113 9.02 6.49 -0.57
CA TYR A 113 9.83 5.59 0.27
C TYR A 113 11.06 6.26 0.93
N LEU A 114 11.42 7.48 0.50
CA LEU A 114 12.49 8.27 1.13
C LEU A 114 12.02 9.05 2.36
N ALA A 115 10.72 9.10 2.63
CA ALA A 115 10.18 9.86 3.76
C ALA A 115 10.62 9.35 5.12
N SER A 116 11.06 8.09 5.23
CA SER A 116 11.44 7.41 6.48
C SER A 116 10.38 7.51 7.61
N THR A 117 9.12 7.70 7.23
CA THR A 117 7.94 7.74 8.10
C THR A 117 6.93 6.72 7.59
N SER A 118 6.01 6.27 8.45
CA SER A 118 4.94 5.32 8.07
C SER A 118 3.91 5.92 7.10
N THR A 119 3.87 7.24 7.02
CA THR A 119 2.99 8.01 6.12
C THR A 119 3.73 9.18 5.50
N THR A 120 3.33 9.56 4.29
CA THR A 120 3.89 10.71 3.57
C THR A 120 3.02 11.95 3.64
N GLY A 121 1.84 11.88 4.24
CA GLY A 121 0.88 12.98 4.23
C GLY A 121 0.27 13.26 2.85
N LEU A 122 0.38 12.33 1.91
CA LEU A 122 -0.09 12.48 0.53
C LEU A 122 -1.35 11.66 0.22
N SER A 123 -1.95 11.03 1.23
CA SER A 123 -3.24 10.36 1.11
C SER A 123 -4.38 11.37 1.21
N ASP A 124 -5.52 11.07 0.55
CA ASP A 124 -6.70 11.96 0.53
C ASP A 124 -7.40 12.01 1.89
N ALA A 125 -7.34 10.91 2.65
CA ALA A 125 -7.90 10.83 3.99
C ALA A 125 -7.08 9.88 4.89
N TYR A 126 -7.15 10.15 6.19
CA TYR A 126 -6.51 9.37 7.27
C TYR A 126 -7.58 8.93 8.27
N VAL A 127 -7.53 7.68 8.68
CA VAL A 127 -8.45 7.08 9.66
C VAL A 127 -7.66 6.25 10.68
#